data_c696f947caf969083b3994dd8657e934
#
_entry.id   c696f947caf969083b3994dd8657e934
#
_cell.length_a   1.000
_cell.length_b   1.000
_cell.length_c   1.000
_cell.angle_alpha   90.00
_cell.angle_beta   90.00
_cell.angle_gamma   90.00
#
_symmetry.space_group_name_H-M   'P 1'
#
loop_
_entity.id
_entity.type
_entity.pdbx_description
1 polymer ?
#
loop_
_entity_poly.entity_id
_entity_poly.type
_entity_poly.pdbx_seq_one_letter_code
_entity_poly.pdbx_strand_id
1 'polypeptide(L)'
;MYPQSNSARSVRDLSGVWDFRFNADEPWQPIAVPASYNDQSPDPEFRRHYGMAYYRTTFTVPEGARRVLRFDAVTHNAVVRLNGQEIASHRGGFLPFEADITALAQPGETVTLDVEVDNRIGHSSLPVGNEGGTAFFGSDNAGIPAVEAGKARQQAQGINLPNFDFFNYAGITRPVHLYTTPAAYIRDVTVAADMTGTLRYTVDTVGEGSVKVEILDAEDRIVACADGAAGTVQVENARLWQPRPGTPYLYTALVKFGKDEYRQKFGFRSVEVSGHKFLINGAPFYFKGPCKHEDSAFRGRGYDACVTVTDLKLYEWLNANCLRMSHYPYAEEVYDLCDRLGIVVIDETPAVGIGAGPACDPYKTFPLKAYHSAVLRAMIERDKNHPCVVLWSLGNEPDTEHFPESARDYWRPLYEQAHTQDPQNRPVTMVCCQNDYTKDITTRTMDVVCINRYYGWYNLSGDLDNAAYAFKKELDFWETIDKPLILSEYGADTVAGMHGFAPEMFTEEFQVEYYRTINGCLDERRFVVGEWPWNFADFSTQQGPMRVGSCNRKGLFTRERTPKLAAHYFRDRWGKKEPNDR
;
A
#
# COMPACT_ATOMS: atom_id res chain seq x y z
N MET A 1 4.90 -11.98 11.99
CA MET A 1 3.45 -12.17 12.38
C MET A 1 2.98 -10.98 13.20
N TYR A 2 1.70 -10.59 13.09
CA TYR A 2 1.11 -9.52 13.91
C TYR A 2 1.01 -9.97 15.38
N PRO A 3 1.36 -9.12 16.37
CA PRO A 3 1.33 -9.51 17.77
C PRO A 3 -0.08 -9.84 18.26
N GLN A 4 -0.23 -10.89 19.07
CA GLN A 4 -1.50 -11.31 19.66
C GLN A 4 -1.38 -11.48 21.16
N SER A 5 -2.44 -11.13 21.91
CA SER A 5 -2.58 -11.45 23.33
C SER A 5 -3.37 -12.74 23.51
N ASN A 6 -2.85 -13.65 24.35
CA ASN A 6 -3.51 -14.90 24.75
C ASN A 6 -2.97 -15.37 26.11
N SER A 7 -3.17 -16.63 26.48
CA SER A 7 -2.69 -17.16 27.76
C SER A 7 -1.16 -17.19 27.92
N ALA A 8 -0.41 -17.18 26.80
CA ALA A 8 1.06 -17.31 26.75
C ALA A 8 1.77 -16.04 26.27
N ARG A 9 1.07 -15.17 25.58
CA ARG A 9 1.59 -13.93 24.98
C ARG A 9 0.86 -12.72 25.52
N SER A 10 1.56 -11.62 25.72
CA SER A 10 0.95 -10.32 26.02
C SER A 10 1.37 -9.28 24.97
N VAL A 11 0.49 -8.32 24.71
CA VAL A 11 0.77 -7.18 23.84
C VAL A 11 0.39 -5.91 24.59
N ARG A 12 1.29 -4.95 24.60
CA ARG A 12 1.07 -3.60 25.08
C ARG A 12 1.30 -2.63 23.94
N ASP A 13 0.31 -1.80 23.67
CA ASP A 13 0.45 -0.67 22.75
C ASP A 13 1.18 0.47 23.47
N LEU A 14 2.25 0.97 22.86
CA LEU A 14 3.02 2.12 23.35
C LEU A 14 2.61 3.42 22.64
N SER A 15 1.57 3.40 21.82
CA SER A 15 0.99 4.60 21.20
C SER A 15 0.55 5.62 22.26
N GLY A 16 0.49 6.89 21.87
CA GLY A 16 0.09 7.96 22.77
C GLY A 16 0.83 9.26 22.48
N VAL A 17 1.04 10.06 23.50
CA VAL A 17 1.82 11.30 23.39
C VAL A 17 3.25 11.02 23.82
N TRP A 18 4.19 11.29 22.91
CA TRP A 18 5.63 11.13 23.11
C TRP A 18 6.30 12.50 23.16
N ASP A 19 7.55 12.57 23.65
CA ASP A 19 8.43 13.73 23.51
C ASP A 19 9.06 13.75 22.12
N PHE A 20 9.18 14.94 21.52
CA PHE A 20 9.63 15.17 20.15
C PHE A 20 10.51 16.41 20.04
N ARG A 21 11.47 16.40 19.10
CA ARG A 21 12.26 17.57 18.67
C ARG A 21 12.92 17.32 17.33
N PHE A 22 13.27 18.38 16.59
CA PHE A 22 14.01 18.25 15.33
C PHE A 22 15.53 18.24 15.53
N ASN A 23 16.05 18.96 16.52
CA ASN A 23 17.48 19.03 16.79
C ASN A 23 17.80 18.57 18.23
N ALA A 24 19.00 18.01 18.40
CA ALA A 24 19.40 17.43 19.69
C ALA A 24 19.48 18.43 20.85
N ASP A 25 19.66 19.70 20.57
CA ASP A 25 19.76 20.81 21.51
C ASP A 25 18.46 21.57 21.74
N GLU A 26 17.39 21.23 21.00
CA GLU A 26 16.07 21.81 21.20
C GLU A 26 15.34 21.21 22.42
N PRO A 27 14.44 21.97 23.06
CA PRO A 27 13.58 21.42 24.09
C PRO A 27 12.62 20.39 23.53
N TRP A 28 12.31 19.37 24.33
CA TRP A 28 11.29 18.40 24.01
C TRP A 28 9.89 19.05 24.00
N GLN A 29 9.06 18.67 23.01
CA GLN A 29 7.65 19.07 22.88
C GLN A 29 6.77 17.83 22.66
N PRO A 30 5.46 17.88 23.00
CA PRO A 30 4.59 16.73 22.81
C PRO A 30 4.28 16.48 21.33
N ILE A 31 4.22 15.19 20.96
CA ILE A 31 3.81 14.71 19.64
C ILE A 31 2.94 13.46 19.78
N ALA A 32 1.93 13.29 18.92
CA ALA A 32 1.12 12.08 18.90
C ALA A 32 1.77 10.96 18.06
N VAL A 33 1.73 9.73 18.56
CA VAL A 33 2.15 8.49 17.92
C VAL A 33 0.99 7.48 18.02
N PRO A 34 0.54 6.83 16.92
CA PRO A 34 1.01 6.99 15.56
C PRO A 34 0.43 8.20 14.86
N ALA A 35 1.28 8.94 14.17
CA ALA A 35 0.90 10.00 13.21
C ALA A 35 2.15 10.49 12.47
N SER A 36 1.97 11.10 11.28
CA SER A 36 3.04 11.92 10.71
C SER A 36 3.20 13.19 11.55
N TYR A 37 4.43 13.62 11.83
CA TYR A 37 4.62 14.89 12.55
C TYR A 37 4.22 16.10 11.71
N ASN A 38 4.21 15.99 10.40
CA ASN A 38 4.07 17.09 9.45
C ASN A 38 2.78 17.91 9.58
N ASP A 39 1.69 17.31 10.05
CA ASP A 39 0.37 17.96 10.20
C ASP A 39 -0.02 18.20 11.68
N GLN A 40 0.90 18.00 12.61
CA GLN A 40 0.61 18.15 14.05
C GLN A 40 0.93 19.54 14.62
N SER A 41 1.45 20.46 13.81
CA SER A 41 1.76 21.83 14.24
C SER A 41 1.43 22.84 13.14
N PRO A 42 0.99 24.06 13.50
CA PRO A 42 0.88 25.15 12.53
C PRO A 42 2.24 25.73 12.13
N ASP A 43 3.33 25.36 12.80
CA ASP A 43 4.67 25.80 12.45
C ASP A 43 5.08 25.24 11.07
N PRO A 44 5.45 26.11 10.11
CA PRO A 44 5.88 25.68 8.79
C PRO A 44 7.08 24.73 8.80
N GLU A 45 7.89 24.72 9.84
CA GLU A 45 9.02 23.81 9.98
C GLU A 45 8.56 22.35 9.96
N PHE A 46 7.44 22.01 10.62
CA PHE A 46 6.89 20.64 10.62
C PHE A 46 6.61 20.12 9.20
N ARG A 47 6.12 21.00 8.31
CA ARG A 47 5.83 20.64 6.90
C ARG A 47 7.08 20.61 6.03
N ARG A 48 8.12 21.40 6.36
CA ARG A 48 9.30 21.61 5.52
C ARG A 48 10.54 20.91 6.02
N HIS A 49 10.46 20.26 7.18
CA HIS A 49 11.62 19.62 7.79
C HIS A 49 12.34 18.69 6.82
N TYR A 50 13.66 18.77 6.83
CA TYR A 50 14.57 17.94 6.04
C TYR A 50 15.69 17.43 6.95
N GLY A 51 15.71 16.14 7.22
CA GLY A 51 16.73 15.54 8.07
C GLY A 51 16.15 14.68 9.19
N MET A 52 16.84 14.70 10.32
CA MET A 52 16.53 13.88 11.49
C MET A 52 15.44 14.52 12.34
N ALA A 53 14.56 13.68 12.88
CA ALA A 53 13.62 14.02 13.95
C ALA A 53 13.79 13.00 15.08
N TYR A 54 13.61 13.44 16.32
CA TYR A 54 13.88 12.66 17.52
C TYR A 54 12.61 12.49 18.33
N TYR A 55 12.30 11.23 18.68
CA TYR A 55 11.19 10.85 19.53
C TYR A 55 11.71 10.20 20.81
N ARG A 56 10.99 10.39 21.91
CA ARG A 56 11.30 9.77 23.21
C ARG A 56 10.03 9.37 23.94
N THR A 57 10.05 8.19 24.55
CA THR A 57 9.06 7.78 25.56
C THR A 57 9.71 6.90 26.62
N THR A 58 8.96 6.60 27.67
CA THR A 58 9.38 5.65 28.71
C THR A 58 8.32 4.58 28.92
N PHE A 59 8.75 3.38 29.24
CA PHE A 59 7.83 2.30 29.61
C PHE A 59 8.45 1.37 30.66
N THR A 60 7.58 0.67 31.39
CA THR A 60 8.01 -0.40 32.30
C THR A 60 8.04 -1.71 31.54
N VAL A 61 9.14 -2.43 31.61
CA VAL A 61 9.37 -3.73 30.97
C VAL A 61 8.45 -4.80 31.57
N PRO A 62 7.64 -5.50 30.75
CA PRO A 62 6.70 -6.51 31.24
C PRO A 62 7.40 -7.81 31.63
N GLU A 63 6.72 -8.64 32.42
CA GLU A 63 7.08 -10.02 32.61
C GLU A 63 6.95 -10.81 31.30
N GLY A 64 7.81 -11.78 31.09
CA GLY A 64 7.82 -12.64 29.90
C GLY A 64 9.20 -13.21 29.62
N ALA A 65 9.27 -14.41 29.06
CA ALA A 65 10.53 -15.07 28.76
C ALA A 65 11.28 -14.41 27.59
N ARG A 66 10.54 -13.95 26.57
CA ARG A 66 11.03 -13.14 25.46
C ARG A 66 10.23 -11.84 25.37
N ARG A 67 10.89 -10.72 25.14
CA ARG A 67 10.29 -9.37 25.09
C ARG A 67 10.77 -8.66 23.84
N VAL A 68 9.83 -8.19 23.04
CA VAL A 68 10.10 -7.63 21.71
C VAL A 68 9.39 -6.29 21.53
N LEU A 69 10.15 -5.29 21.11
CA LEU A 69 9.61 -4.06 20.55
C LEU A 69 9.35 -4.25 19.05
N ARG A 70 8.16 -3.90 18.61
CA ARG A 70 7.77 -3.89 17.20
C ARG A 70 7.28 -2.51 16.82
N PHE A 71 7.81 -2.00 15.73
CA PHE A 71 7.37 -0.79 15.05
C PHE A 71 6.64 -1.21 13.77
N ASP A 72 5.37 -0.89 13.64
CA ASP A 72 4.61 -1.31 12.46
C ASP A 72 4.93 -0.46 11.21
N ALA A 73 5.35 0.81 11.40
CA ALA A 73 6.04 1.59 10.37
C ALA A 73 6.68 2.85 10.97
N VAL A 74 7.89 3.17 10.50
CA VAL A 74 8.60 4.44 10.78
C VAL A 74 9.15 4.98 9.45
N THR A 75 8.71 6.15 9.03
CA THR A 75 8.98 6.69 7.70
C THR A 75 10.05 7.79 7.75
N HIS A 76 11.23 7.69 7.05
CA HIS A 76 11.60 6.61 6.11
C HIS A 76 12.66 5.68 6.67
N ASN A 77 13.63 6.19 7.43
CA ASN A 77 14.68 5.40 8.07
C ASN A 77 14.64 5.64 9.57
N ALA A 78 14.93 4.61 10.35
CA ALA A 78 14.88 4.67 11.80
C ALA A 78 16.15 4.11 12.44
N VAL A 79 16.56 4.74 13.55
CA VAL A 79 17.48 4.16 14.53
C VAL A 79 16.80 4.14 15.88
N VAL A 80 16.75 2.99 16.52
CA VAL A 80 16.07 2.78 17.81
C VAL A 80 17.10 2.54 18.89
N ARG A 81 16.96 3.27 20.03
CA ARG A 81 17.84 3.12 21.19
C ARG A 81 17.03 2.85 22.45
N LEU A 82 17.53 1.93 23.25
CA LEU A 82 17.00 1.64 24.59
C LEU A 82 18.04 2.07 25.64
N ASN A 83 17.68 2.98 26.54
CA ASN A 83 18.61 3.56 27.52
C ASN A 83 19.92 4.08 26.88
N GLY A 84 19.82 4.65 25.66
CA GLY A 84 20.93 5.18 24.88
C GLY A 84 21.70 4.14 24.05
N GLN A 85 21.51 2.85 24.25
CA GLN A 85 22.11 1.77 23.43
C GLN A 85 21.28 1.54 22.18
N GLU A 86 21.91 1.50 21.01
CA GLU A 86 21.26 1.12 19.74
C GLU A 86 20.83 -0.34 19.78
N ILE A 87 19.56 -0.60 19.45
CA ILE A 87 18.97 -1.94 19.48
C ILE A 87 18.42 -2.37 18.11
N ALA A 88 18.12 -1.41 17.23
CA ALA A 88 17.71 -1.67 15.86
C ALA A 88 17.97 -0.47 14.96
N SER A 89 18.19 -0.74 13.67
CA SER A 89 18.09 0.23 12.59
C SER A 89 17.23 -0.35 11.46
N HIS A 90 16.45 0.50 10.81
CA HIS A 90 15.54 0.08 9.75
C HIS A 90 15.54 1.06 8.59
N ARG A 91 15.44 0.53 7.38
CA ARG A 91 15.31 1.29 6.14
C ARG A 91 13.99 0.97 5.47
N GLY A 92 13.20 1.99 5.20
CA GLY A 92 11.89 1.88 4.57
C GLY A 92 10.75 2.24 5.53
N GLY A 93 9.73 2.91 5.00
CA GLY A 93 8.71 3.58 5.81
C GLY A 93 7.36 2.85 5.91
N PHE A 94 7.22 1.60 5.41
CA PHE A 94 5.90 1.01 5.19
C PHE A 94 5.76 -0.44 5.68
N LEU A 95 6.82 -1.02 6.19
CA LEU A 95 6.86 -2.39 6.67
C LEU A 95 7.36 -2.45 8.11
N PRO A 96 6.93 -3.43 8.90
CA PRO A 96 7.31 -3.54 10.30
C PRO A 96 8.76 -4.01 10.47
N PHE A 97 9.33 -3.65 11.62
CA PHE A 97 10.59 -4.18 12.10
C PHE A 97 10.56 -4.37 13.61
N GLU A 98 11.44 -5.22 14.12
CA GLU A 98 11.43 -5.65 15.51
C GLU A 98 12.82 -5.56 16.15
N ALA A 99 12.84 -5.37 17.48
CA ALA A 99 14.02 -5.44 18.32
C ALA A 99 13.75 -6.33 19.54
N ASP A 100 14.52 -7.39 19.71
CA ASP A 100 14.46 -8.23 20.90
C ASP A 100 15.22 -7.55 22.04
N ILE A 101 14.52 -7.18 23.12
CA ILE A 101 15.08 -6.52 24.29
C ILE A 101 15.24 -7.43 25.50
N THR A 102 15.11 -8.75 25.30
CA THR A 102 15.11 -9.74 26.39
C THR A 102 16.36 -9.69 27.26
N ALA A 103 17.52 -9.52 26.64
CA ALA A 103 18.80 -9.45 27.34
C ALA A 103 19.19 -8.03 27.77
N LEU A 104 18.44 -7.01 27.34
CA LEU A 104 18.84 -5.60 27.48
C LEU A 104 18.16 -4.90 28.66
N ALA A 105 17.00 -5.41 29.12
CA ALA A 105 16.24 -4.81 30.21
C ALA A 105 15.50 -5.89 31.01
N GLN A 106 15.42 -5.71 32.34
CA GLN A 106 14.78 -6.67 33.23
C GLN A 106 13.29 -6.34 33.44
N PRO A 107 12.44 -7.35 33.70
CA PRO A 107 11.04 -7.11 34.10
C PRO A 107 10.94 -6.16 35.29
N GLY A 108 10.00 -5.23 35.23
CA GLY A 108 9.79 -4.18 36.23
C GLY A 108 10.70 -2.95 36.12
N GLU A 109 11.74 -3.00 35.29
CA GLU A 109 12.59 -1.84 35.00
C GLU A 109 11.84 -0.80 34.15
N THR A 110 12.01 0.49 34.48
CA THR A 110 11.56 1.58 33.62
C THR A 110 12.71 2.01 32.72
N VAL A 111 12.47 1.94 31.41
CA VAL A 111 13.47 2.21 30.37
C VAL A 111 13.05 3.39 29.52
N THR A 112 14.04 4.08 28.97
CA THR A 112 13.85 5.14 27.98
C THR A 112 14.03 4.57 26.58
N LEU A 113 13.05 4.83 25.72
CA LEU A 113 13.05 4.48 24.29
C LEU A 113 13.22 5.75 23.47
N ASP A 114 14.31 5.83 22.73
CA ASP A 114 14.58 6.90 21.76
C ASP A 114 14.47 6.35 20.35
N VAL A 115 13.84 7.12 19.45
CA VAL A 115 13.71 6.79 18.04
C VAL A 115 14.16 7.99 17.21
N GLU A 116 15.21 7.81 16.43
CA GLU A 116 15.69 8.78 15.45
C GLU A 116 15.05 8.45 14.10
N VAL A 117 14.44 9.44 13.46
CA VAL A 117 13.70 9.27 12.20
C VAL A 117 14.31 10.19 11.15
N ASP A 118 14.79 9.61 10.06
CA ASP A 118 15.29 10.37 8.90
C ASP A 118 14.25 10.39 7.78
N ASN A 119 13.80 11.60 7.39
CA ASN A 119 12.78 11.80 6.36
C ASN A 119 13.35 12.02 4.95
N ARG A 120 14.66 11.96 4.79
CA ARG A 120 15.31 12.24 3.50
C ARG A 120 15.04 11.14 2.49
N ILE A 121 14.72 11.56 1.27
CA ILE A 121 14.52 10.69 0.10
C ILE A 121 15.51 11.05 -1.01
N GLY A 122 15.82 10.09 -1.87
CA GLY A 122 16.75 10.24 -2.99
C GLY A 122 16.68 9.04 -3.93
N HIS A 123 17.65 8.93 -4.83
CA HIS A 123 17.72 7.81 -5.79
C HIS A 123 17.86 6.43 -5.15
N SER A 124 18.19 6.38 -3.87
CA SER A 124 18.32 5.13 -3.11
C SER A 124 17.08 4.80 -2.27
N SER A 125 16.08 5.68 -2.16
CA SER A 125 14.86 5.46 -1.37
C SER A 125 13.71 4.86 -2.19
N LEU A 126 12.73 4.26 -1.49
CA LEU A 126 11.44 3.87 -2.02
C LEU A 126 10.34 4.46 -1.12
N PRO A 127 9.53 5.40 -1.61
CA PRO A 127 9.50 6.02 -2.96
C PRO A 127 10.76 6.82 -3.29
N VAL A 128 10.98 7.04 -4.60
CA VAL A 128 12.21 7.71 -5.09
C VAL A 128 12.10 9.22 -4.94
N GLY A 129 13.16 9.85 -4.45
CA GLY A 129 13.37 11.31 -4.52
C GLY A 129 14.28 11.70 -5.68
N ASN A 130 14.15 12.94 -6.14
CA ASN A 130 15.05 13.52 -7.12
C ASN A 130 16.33 14.06 -6.44
N GLU A 131 17.48 13.79 -7.04
CA GLU A 131 18.77 14.34 -6.62
C GLU A 131 19.27 15.29 -7.71
N GLY A 132 18.93 16.56 -7.59
CA GLY A 132 19.40 17.57 -8.53
C GLY A 132 18.40 18.08 -9.56
N GLY A 133 17.12 17.94 -9.30
CA GLY A 133 16.04 18.42 -10.17
C GLY A 133 15.01 19.26 -9.44
N THR A 134 13.80 19.24 -9.93
CA THR A 134 12.58 19.74 -9.27
C THR A 134 11.76 18.57 -8.74
N ALA A 135 10.93 18.83 -7.74
CA ALA A 135 9.92 17.87 -7.33
C ALA A 135 8.94 17.58 -8.48
N PHE A 136 8.28 16.42 -8.41
CA PHE A 136 7.21 16.04 -9.35
C PHE A 136 6.22 17.20 -9.54
N PHE A 137 5.87 17.53 -10.78
CA PHE A 137 5.13 18.76 -11.14
C PHE A 137 5.80 20.11 -10.80
N GLY A 138 7.07 20.13 -10.46
CA GLY A 138 7.84 21.37 -10.46
C GLY A 138 7.94 21.93 -11.89
N SER A 139 7.77 23.25 -12.07
CA SER A 139 7.92 23.85 -13.40
C SER A 139 9.39 23.79 -13.79
N ASP A 140 9.70 23.00 -14.78
CA ASP A 140 11.03 22.90 -15.35
C ASP A 140 11.19 23.91 -16.50
N ASN A 141 11.20 25.20 -16.15
CA ASN A 141 11.63 26.24 -17.08
C ASN A 141 13.15 26.20 -17.15
N ALA A 142 13.69 25.14 -17.73
CA ALA A 142 15.11 24.99 -17.94
C ALA A 142 15.66 26.17 -18.75
N GLY A 143 16.86 26.66 -18.40
CA GLY A 143 17.60 27.62 -19.17
C GLY A 143 17.39 29.09 -18.79
N ILE A 144 16.60 29.42 -17.78
CA ILE A 144 16.59 30.79 -17.22
C ILE A 144 17.60 30.85 -16.07
N PRO A 145 18.72 31.63 -16.21
CA PRO A 145 19.83 31.63 -15.22
C PRO A 145 19.38 31.93 -13.78
N ALA A 146 18.39 32.80 -13.60
CA ALA A 146 17.86 33.11 -12.27
C ALA A 146 17.10 31.93 -11.63
N VAL A 147 16.40 31.14 -12.45
CA VAL A 147 15.72 29.92 -12.00
C VAL A 147 16.71 28.85 -11.61
N GLU A 148 17.78 28.66 -12.41
CA GLU A 148 18.87 27.72 -12.10
C GLU A 148 19.62 28.11 -10.81
N ALA A 149 19.87 29.40 -10.59
CA ALA A 149 20.44 29.86 -9.34
C ALA A 149 19.52 29.61 -8.13
N GLY A 150 18.18 29.76 -8.32
CA GLY A 150 17.17 29.44 -7.30
C GLY A 150 17.14 27.95 -6.97
N LYS A 151 17.16 27.07 -7.96
CA LYS A 151 17.25 25.62 -7.80
C LYS A 151 18.52 25.20 -7.04
N ALA A 152 19.69 25.75 -7.44
CA ALA A 152 20.96 25.47 -6.76
C ALA A 152 20.94 25.90 -5.28
N ARG A 153 20.33 27.06 -4.98
CA ARG A 153 20.13 27.50 -3.59
C ARG A 153 19.22 26.58 -2.80
N GLN A 154 18.11 26.14 -3.40
CA GLN A 154 17.16 25.22 -2.79
C GLN A 154 17.83 23.89 -2.44
N GLN A 155 18.64 23.33 -3.33
CA GLN A 155 19.45 22.14 -3.07
C GLN A 155 20.44 22.33 -1.93
N ALA A 156 21.13 23.48 -1.91
CA ALA A 156 22.09 23.81 -0.86
C ALA A 156 21.43 23.95 0.53
N GLN A 157 20.16 24.30 0.59
CA GLN A 157 19.38 24.39 1.82
C GLN A 157 18.91 23.03 2.37
N GLY A 158 19.01 21.96 1.57
CA GLY A 158 18.54 20.62 1.92
C GLY A 158 17.01 20.55 1.97
N ILE A 159 16.40 20.02 0.91
CA ILE A 159 14.96 19.80 0.83
C ILE A 159 14.70 18.42 0.22
N ASN A 160 13.58 17.82 0.59
CA ASN A 160 13.08 16.66 -0.12
C ASN A 160 12.46 17.08 -1.46
N LEU A 161 12.86 16.42 -2.52
CA LEU A 161 12.32 16.57 -3.87
C LEU A 161 11.65 15.25 -4.30
N PRO A 162 10.38 15.00 -3.92
CA PRO A 162 9.70 13.77 -4.30
C PRO A 162 9.58 13.61 -5.82
N ASN A 163 9.85 12.41 -6.33
CA ASN A 163 9.52 12.03 -7.71
C ASN A 163 8.17 11.29 -7.77
N PHE A 164 7.21 11.73 -6.96
CA PHE A 164 5.89 11.16 -6.81
C PHE A 164 4.88 12.23 -6.38
N ASP A 165 3.59 12.02 -6.66
CA ASP A 165 2.52 12.99 -6.45
C ASP A 165 1.73 12.73 -5.16
N PHE A 166 2.41 12.64 -4.02
CA PHE A 166 1.82 12.68 -2.69
C PHE A 166 2.81 13.33 -1.70
N PHE A 167 2.27 13.82 -0.58
CA PHE A 167 3.14 14.50 0.38
C PHE A 167 4.12 13.52 1.02
N ASN A 168 5.38 13.93 1.17
CA ASN A 168 6.42 13.13 1.83
C ASN A 168 6.24 13.17 3.36
N TYR A 169 5.20 12.49 3.84
CA TYR A 169 4.94 12.33 5.26
C TYR A 169 6.01 11.50 5.94
N ALA A 170 6.38 11.90 7.16
CA ALA A 170 7.38 11.19 7.96
C ALA A 170 7.01 11.13 9.46
N GLY A 171 7.66 10.24 10.18
CA GLY A 171 7.44 10.00 11.61
C GLY A 171 7.15 8.54 11.94
N ILE A 172 6.73 8.29 13.16
CA ILE A 172 6.22 6.98 13.61
C ILE A 172 4.74 6.91 13.20
N THR A 173 4.49 6.34 11.99
CA THR A 173 3.20 6.44 11.31
C THR A 173 2.22 5.32 11.64
N ARG A 174 2.69 4.24 12.26
CA ARG A 174 1.85 3.11 12.72
C ARG A 174 2.18 2.76 14.15
N PRO A 175 1.34 1.95 14.83
CA PRO A 175 1.52 1.61 16.23
C PRO A 175 2.91 1.08 16.58
N VAL A 176 3.30 1.28 17.83
CA VAL A 176 4.50 0.68 18.44
C VAL A 176 4.04 -0.30 19.50
N HIS A 177 4.38 -1.57 19.33
CA HIS A 177 3.97 -2.64 20.22
C HIS A 177 5.16 -3.16 21.04
N LEU A 178 4.90 -3.42 22.32
CA LEU A 178 5.76 -4.23 23.16
C LEU A 178 5.04 -5.54 23.44
N TYR A 179 5.58 -6.65 22.94
CA TYR A 179 4.95 -7.95 23.15
C TYR A 179 5.89 -8.98 23.76
N THR A 180 5.30 -10.01 24.37
CA THR A 180 6.04 -11.10 24.97
C THR A 180 5.68 -12.44 24.36
N THR A 181 6.60 -13.39 24.39
CA THR A 181 6.34 -14.79 24.05
C THR A 181 7.00 -15.72 25.10
N PRO A 182 6.62 -17.00 25.14
CA PRO A 182 7.42 -18.03 25.82
C PRO A 182 8.83 -18.12 25.22
N ALA A 183 9.76 -18.80 25.91
CA ALA A 183 11.12 -19.04 25.40
C ALA A 183 11.13 -19.96 24.17
N ALA A 184 10.26 -20.98 24.16
CA ALA A 184 9.95 -21.76 22.96
C ALA A 184 8.67 -21.18 22.36
N TYR A 185 8.74 -20.67 21.11
CA TYR A 185 7.66 -19.88 20.52
C TYR A 185 7.48 -20.14 19.02
N ILE A 186 6.29 -19.83 18.53
CA ILE A 186 5.94 -19.80 17.11
C ILE A 186 6.45 -18.49 16.51
N ARG A 187 7.39 -18.60 15.55
CA ARG A 187 8.00 -17.45 14.89
C ARG A 187 7.20 -16.99 13.66
N ASP A 188 6.69 -17.95 12.86
CA ASP A 188 5.87 -17.65 11.69
C ASP A 188 4.88 -18.79 11.39
N VAL A 189 3.77 -18.43 10.77
CA VAL A 189 2.75 -19.35 10.25
C VAL A 189 2.45 -18.98 8.81
N THR A 190 2.58 -19.94 7.91
CA THR A 190 2.20 -19.81 6.51
C THR A 190 1.02 -20.74 6.21
N VAL A 191 -0.02 -20.22 5.58
CA VAL A 191 -1.20 -20.99 5.16
C VAL A 191 -1.49 -20.73 3.67
N ALA A 192 -1.77 -21.80 2.94
CA ALA A 192 -2.19 -21.75 1.54
C ALA A 192 -3.40 -22.65 1.36
N ALA A 193 -4.57 -22.01 1.27
CA ALA A 193 -5.87 -22.67 1.18
C ALA A 193 -6.47 -22.50 -0.20
N ASP A 194 -7.00 -23.57 -0.78
CA ASP A 194 -7.61 -23.54 -2.10
C ASP A 194 -9.13 -23.83 -2.06
N MET A 195 -9.80 -23.65 -3.19
CA MET A 195 -11.25 -23.79 -3.29
C MET A 195 -11.76 -25.22 -3.12
N THR A 196 -10.87 -26.22 -3.07
CA THR A 196 -11.26 -27.63 -2.82
C THR A 196 -11.37 -27.97 -1.34
N GLY A 197 -11.08 -27.00 -0.46
CA GLY A 197 -11.01 -27.21 0.99
C GLY A 197 -9.67 -27.77 1.47
N THR A 198 -8.66 -27.80 0.58
CA THR A 198 -7.30 -28.22 0.94
C THR A 198 -6.53 -27.05 1.52
N LEU A 199 -5.97 -27.23 2.72
CA LEU A 199 -5.08 -26.29 3.39
C LEU A 199 -3.69 -26.90 3.48
N ARG A 200 -2.69 -26.27 2.85
CA ARG A 200 -1.26 -26.52 3.12
C ARG A 200 -0.77 -25.52 4.14
N TYR A 201 0.04 -25.96 5.09
CA TYR A 201 0.58 -25.07 6.11
C TYR A 201 2.06 -25.39 6.42
N THR A 202 2.76 -24.35 6.87
CA THR A 202 4.07 -24.47 7.52
C THR A 202 4.11 -23.58 8.76
N VAL A 203 4.75 -24.06 9.82
CA VAL A 203 4.94 -23.37 11.09
C VAL A 203 6.42 -23.29 11.38
N ASP A 204 6.94 -22.10 11.50
CA ASP A 204 8.32 -21.87 11.90
C ASP A 204 8.38 -21.61 13.40
N THR A 205 9.22 -22.35 14.11
CA THR A 205 9.31 -22.33 15.57
C THR A 205 10.73 -22.12 16.06
N VAL A 206 10.85 -21.59 17.27
CA VAL A 206 12.13 -21.48 17.99
C VAL A 206 12.03 -22.27 19.30
N GLY A 207 13.03 -23.10 19.57
CA GLY A 207 13.06 -23.98 20.75
C GLY A 207 12.55 -25.39 20.45
N GLU A 208 12.39 -26.20 21.51
CA GLU A 208 11.94 -27.60 21.40
C GLU A 208 10.45 -27.72 21.74
N GLY A 209 9.73 -28.54 20.99
CA GLY A 209 8.31 -28.80 21.19
C GLY A 209 7.66 -29.49 20.01
N SER A 210 6.45 -29.96 20.18
CA SER A 210 5.60 -30.50 19.11
C SER A 210 4.62 -29.44 18.65
N VAL A 211 4.41 -29.36 17.33
CA VAL A 211 3.42 -28.48 16.72
C VAL A 211 2.13 -29.26 16.52
N LYS A 212 1.01 -28.65 16.91
CA LYS A 212 -0.35 -29.10 16.57
C LYS A 212 -1.10 -27.95 15.91
N VAL A 213 -1.81 -28.23 14.82
CA VAL A 213 -2.63 -27.28 14.10
C VAL A 213 -4.09 -27.73 14.13
N GLU A 214 -4.97 -26.90 14.67
CA GLU A 214 -6.42 -27.12 14.73
C GLU A 214 -7.08 -26.09 13.82
N ILE A 215 -7.91 -26.55 12.87
CA ILE A 215 -8.67 -25.67 11.99
C ILE A 215 -10.03 -25.43 12.61
N LEU A 216 -10.32 -24.16 12.88
CA LEU A 216 -11.57 -23.71 13.49
C LEU A 216 -12.45 -23.03 12.46
N ASP A 217 -13.76 -23.29 12.54
CA ASP A 217 -14.76 -22.54 11.79
C ASP A 217 -15.05 -21.17 12.44
N ALA A 218 -16.03 -20.42 11.91
CA ALA A 218 -16.38 -19.10 12.42
C ALA A 218 -17.01 -19.13 13.83
N GLU A 219 -17.45 -20.28 14.28
CA GLU A 219 -18.01 -20.53 15.61
C GLU A 219 -16.99 -21.17 16.58
N ASP A 220 -15.69 -21.12 16.23
CA ASP A 220 -14.57 -21.72 16.99
C ASP A 220 -14.68 -23.25 17.18
N ARG A 221 -15.42 -23.98 16.34
CA ARG A 221 -15.50 -25.46 16.37
C ARG A 221 -14.35 -26.04 15.55
N ILE A 222 -13.69 -27.06 16.08
CA ILE A 222 -12.63 -27.77 15.35
C ILE A 222 -13.27 -28.58 14.22
N VAL A 223 -12.90 -28.27 12.97
CA VAL A 223 -13.37 -28.95 11.76
C VAL A 223 -12.33 -29.87 11.15
N ALA A 224 -11.05 -29.67 11.49
CA ALA A 224 -9.96 -30.54 11.10
C ALA A 224 -8.75 -30.31 12.01
N CYS A 225 -7.78 -31.23 12.03
CA CYS A 225 -6.53 -31.07 12.78
C CYS A 225 -5.38 -31.84 12.12
N ALA A 226 -4.16 -31.42 12.43
CA ALA A 226 -2.94 -32.10 12.03
C ALA A 226 -1.85 -31.89 13.07
N ASP A 227 -0.87 -32.81 13.09
CA ASP A 227 0.35 -32.71 13.89
C ASP A 227 1.54 -32.47 12.99
N GLY A 228 2.55 -31.77 13.52
CA GLY A 228 3.79 -31.44 12.82
C GLY A 228 3.88 -30.00 12.31
N ALA A 229 5.11 -29.56 12.07
CA ALA A 229 5.42 -28.19 11.65
C ALA A 229 5.08 -27.88 10.18
N ALA A 230 4.75 -28.90 9.39
CA ALA A 230 4.30 -28.74 8.01
C ALA A 230 3.34 -29.88 7.65
N GLY A 231 2.35 -29.59 6.83
CA GLY A 231 1.39 -30.61 6.42
C GLY A 231 0.30 -30.09 5.49
N THR A 232 -0.62 -30.99 5.19
CA THR A 232 -1.82 -30.73 4.42
C THR A 232 -3.04 -31.23 5.21
N VAL A 233 -4.08 -30.41 5.26
CA VAL A 233 -5.34 -30.72 5.94
C VAL A 233 -6.48 -30.56 4.96
N GLN A 234 -7.43 -31.49 4.95
CA GLN A 234 -8.68 -31.39 4.19
C GLN A 234 -9.82 -30.98 5.10
N VAL A 235 -10.52 -29.91 4.74
CA VAL A 235 -11.79 -29.51 5.37
C VAL A 235 -12.92 -29.89 4.44
N GLU A 236 -13.72 -30.87 4.87
CA GLU A 236 -14.86 -31.33 4.10
C GLU A 236 -15.95 -30.25 3.99
N ASN A 237 -16.45 -30.04 2.76
CA ASN A 237 -17.46 -29.02 2.48
C ASN A 237 -17.08 -27.61 2.94
N ALA A 238 -15.82 -27.24 2.76
CA ALA A 238 -15.29 -25.94 3.15
C ALA A 238 -16.10 -24.80 2.51
N ARG A 239 -16.49 -23.82 3.35
CA ARG A 239 -17.10 -22.58 2.86
C ARG A 239 -16.02 -21.67 2.31
N LEU A 240 -16.25 -21.17 1.09
CA LEU A 240 -15.26 -20.31 0.43
C LEU A 240 -15.30 -18.88 0.98
N TRP A 241 -14.14 -18.25 0.99
CA TRP A 241 -14.05 -16.81 1.11
C TRP A 241 -14.52 -16.20 -0.22
N GLN A 242 -15.66 -15.53 -0.19
CA GLN A 242 -16.25 -14.89 -1.37
C GLN A 242 -16.02 -13.38 -1.30
N PRO A 243 -15.43 -12.77 -2.34
CA PRO A 243 -15.36 -11.32 -2.42
C PRO A 243 -16.77 -10.73 -2.60
N ARG A 244 -16.91 -9.45 -2.24
CA ARG A 244 -18.14 -8.70 -2.48
C ARG A 244 -18.55 -8.76 -3.98
N PRO A 245 -19.86 -8.89 -4.27
CA PRO A 245 -21.02 -8.85 -3.35
C PRO A 245 -21.30 -10.17 -2.60
N GLY A 246 -20.45 -11.18 -2.72
CA GLY A 246 -20.57 -12.43 -1.97
C GLY A 246 -20.31 -12.25 -0.47
N THR A 247 -20.39 -13.35 0.27
CA THR A 247 -20.18 -13.36 1.72
C THR A 247 -18.80 -13.96 2.04
N PRO A 248 -17.86 -13.19 2.57
CA PRO A 248 -16.55 -13.70 2.97
C PRO A 248 -16.72 -14.66 4.15
N TYR A 249 -16.02 -15.80 4.11
CA TYR A 249 -15.98 -16.73 5.22
C TYR A 249 -14.54 -16.99 5.65
N LEU A 250 -14.26 -16.79 6.93
CA LEU A 250 -12.92 -16.94 7.49
C LEU A 250 -12.88 -18.14 8.43
N TYR A 251 -11.83 -18.94 8.30
CA TYR A 251 -11.38 -19.95 9.24
C TYR A 251 -10.21 -19.44 10.07
N THR A 252 -9.90 -20.16 11.12
CA THR A 252 -8.71 -19.90 11.95
C THR A 252 -7.87 -21.18 12.05
N ALA A 253 -6.60 -21.10 11.67
CA ALA A 253 -5.60 -22.09 12.04
C ALA A 253 -5.07 -21.73 13.44
N LEU A 254 -5.52 -22.47 14.46
CA LEU A 254 -5.01 -22.39 15.82
C LEU A 254 -3.78 -23.29 15.91
N VAL A 255 -2.62 -22.64 15.91
CA VAL A 255 -1.33 -23.32 16.03
C VAL A 255 -0.91 -23.34 17.49
N LYS A 256 -0.55 -24.52 17.99
CA LYS A 256 -0.05 -24.76 19.36
C LYS A 256 1.36 -25.32 19.29
N PHE A 257 2.26 -24.76 20.10
CA PHE A 257 3.65 -25.22 20.23
C PHE A 257 4.12 -25.12 21.67
N GLY A 258 4.18 -26.25 22.36
CA GLY A 258 4.46 -26.30 23.79
C GLY A 258 3.44 -25.49 24.60
N LYS A 259 3.90 -24.37 25.20
CA LYS A 259 3.02 -23.43 25.92
C LYS A 259 2.52 -22.29 25.04
N ASP A 260 3.06 -22.15 23.84
CA ASP A 260 2.73 -21.06 22.93
C ASP A 260 1.55 -21.41 22.03
N GLU A 261 0.76 -20.41 21.66
CA GLU A 261 -0.32 -20.54 20.69
C GLU A 261 -0.42 -19.29 19.81
N TYR A 262 -0.85 -19.49 18.57
CA TYR A 262 -1.11 -18.41 17.63
C TYR A 262 -2.34 -18.73 16.77
N ARG A 263 -3.18 -17.72 16.50
CA ARG A 263 -4.42 -17.83 15.72
C ARG A 263 -4.23 -17.14 14.38
N GLN A 264 -4.03 -17.88 13.30
CA GLN A 264 -3.94 -17.34 11.95
C GLN A 264 -5.28 -17.46 11.23
N LYS A 265 -5.91 -16.31 10.91
CA LYS A 265 -7.11 -16.29 10.06
C LYS A 265 -6.72 -16.54 8.61
N PHE A 266 -7.61 -17.22 7.90
CA PHE A 266 -7.46 -17.49 6.47
C PHE A 266 -8.82 -17.78 5.82
N GLY A 267 -8.85 -17.82 4.48
CA GLY A 267 -10.04 -18.19 3.72
C GLY A 267 -9.72 -19.19 2.61
N PHE A 268 -10.60 -20.15 2.38
CA PHE A 268 -10.50 -21.05 1.24
C PHE A 268 -10.91 -20.31 -0.03
N ARG A 269 -10.01 -20.16 -0.98
CA ARG A 269 -10.26 -19.54 -2.28
C ARG A 269 -9.21 -19.93 -3.31
N SER A 270 -9.55 -19.74 -4.61
CA SER A 270 -8.56 -19.72 -5.69
C SER A 270 -8.51 -18.36 -6.36
N VAL A 271 -7.35 -18.02 -6.92
CA VAL A 271 -7.15 -16.84 -7.78
C VAL A 271 -6.38 -17.30 -9.00
N GLU A 272 -6.86 -16.95 -10.20
CA GLU A 272 -6.29 -17.40 -11.46
C GLU A 272 -6.47 -16.33 -12.55
N VAL A 273 -5.49 -16.23 -13.45
CA VAL A 273 -5.60 -15.51 -14.72
C VAL A 273 -5.68 -16.52 -15.85
N SER A 274 -6.70 -16.41 -16.69
CA SER A 274 -6.91 -17.30 -17.83
C SER A 274 -7.35 -16.51 -19.07
N GLY A 275 -6.44 -16.37 -20.05
CA GLY A 275 -6.63 -15.47 -21.18
C GLY A 275 -6.97 -14.06 -20.72
N HIS A 276 -8.04 -13.48 -21.22
CA HIS A 276 -8.52 -12.14 -20.85
C HIS A 276 -9.31 -12.08 -19.53
N LYS A 277 -9.32 -13.13 -18.71
CA LYS A 277 -10.14 -13.19 -17.50
C LYS A 277 -9.28 -13.22 -16.24
N PHE A 278 -9.74 -12.50 -15.23
CA PHE A 278 -9.32 -12.68 -13.84
C PHE A 278 -10.39 -13.48 -13.11
N LEU A 279 -10.01 -14.59 -12.49
CA LEU A 279 -10.95 -15.52 -11.85
C LEU A 279 -10.70 -15.56 -10.36
N ILE A 280 -11.79 -15.48 -9.57
CA ILE A 280 -11.77 -15.81 -8.13
C ILE A 280 -12.79 -16.95 -7.92
N ASN A 281 -12.34 -18.03 -7.30
CA ASN A 281 -13.14 -19.24 -7.11
C ASN A 281 -13.73 -19.80 -8.43
N GLY A 282 -12.96 -19.70 -9.51
CA GLY A 282 -13.35 -20.16 -10.85
C GLY A 282 -14.35 -19.25 -11.58
N ALA A 283 -14.85 -18.18 -10.94
CA ALA A 283 -15.78 -17.23 -11.54
C ALA A 283 -15.06 -15.96 -12.01
N PRO A 284 -15.44 -15.35 -13.15
CA PRO A 284 -14.92 -14.07 -13.58
C PRO A 284 -15.16 -12.99 -12.53
N PHE A 285 -14.12 -12.20 -12.26
CA PHE A 285 -14.17 -11.09 -11.32
C PHE A 285 -13.86 -9.77 -12.00
N TYR A 286 -14.72 -8.77 -11.79
CA TYR A 286 -14.53 -7.40 -12.27
C TYR A 286 -14.21 -6.48 -11.10
N PHE A 287 -13.03 -5.85 -11.13
CA PHE A 287 -12.56 -4.95 -10.09
C PHE A 287 -13.28 -3.60 -10.15
N LYS A 288 -13.99 -3.25 -9.09
CA LYS A 288 -14.72 -1.99 -8.93
C LYS A 288 -14.27 -1.31 -7.64
N GLY A 289 -13.47 -0.26 -7.73
CA GLY A 289 -13.05 0.45 -6.53
C GLY A 289 -12.04 1.55 -6.84
N PRO A 290 -12.05 2.66 -6.09
CA PRO A 290 -11.05 3.71 -6.27
C PRO A 290 -9.70 3.29 -5.68
N CYS A 291 -8.61 3.85 -6.22
CA CYS A 291 -7.33 3.86 -5.52
C CYS A 291 -7.41 4.75 -4.28
N LYS A 292 -6.59 4.51 -3.29
CA LYS A 292 -6.59 5.28 -2.04
C LYS A 292 -5.17 5.58 -1.59
N HIS A 293 -4.97 6.75 -0.96
CA HIS A 293 -3.81 7.02 -0.11
C HIS A 293 -4.18 6.88 1.38
N GLU A 294 -3.23 6.47 2.23
CA GLU A 294 -3.32 6.70 3.67
C GLU A 294 -3.06 8.20 3.91
N ASP A 295 -4.13 8.99 3.88
CA ASP A 295 -4.07 10.44 4.10
C ASP A 295 -5.33 10.90 4.85
N SER A 296 -5.12 11.61 5.93
CA SER A 296 -6.18 12.23 6.73
C SER A 296 -5.70 13.56 7.33
N ALA A 297 -6.65 14.45 7.62
CA ALA A 297 -6.35 15.65 8.39
C ALA A 297 -5.79 15.26 9.78
N PHE A 298 -4.85 16.03 10.29
CA PHE A 298 -4.17 15.90 11.59
C PHE A 298 -3.19 14.72 11.73
N ARG A 299 -3.46 13.56 11.11
CA ARG A 299 -2.54 12.41 11.20
C ARG A 299 -1.63 12.25 9.99
N GLY A 300 -1.90 12.97 8.89
CA GLY A 300 -1.19 12.73 7.64
C GLY A 300 -1.35 11.29 7.21
N ARG A 301 -0.25 10.54 7.09
CA ARG A 301 -0.24 9.09 6.81
C ARG A 301 -0.47 8.21 8.05
N GLY A 302 -0.53 8.79 9.24
CA GLY A 302 -0.65 8.01 10.47
C GLY A 302 -1.90 7.13 10.51
N TYR A 303 -1.74 5.88 10.94
CA TYR A 303 -2.86 4.96 11.10
C TYR A 303 -3.90 5.51 12.09
N ASP A 304 -5.16 5.41 11.71
CA ASP A 304 -6.33 5.73 12.53
C ASP A 304 -7.47 4.75 12.25
N ALA A 305 -7.88 4.02 13.27
CA ALA A 305 -8.93 3.02 13.15
C ALA A 305 -10.29 3.62 12.75
N CYS A 306 -10.63 4.83 13.25
CA CYS A 306 -11.89 5.50 12.90
C CYS A 306 -11.90 5.90 11.42
N VAL A 307 -10.80 6.48 10.92
CA VAL A 307 -10.65 6.83 9.51
C VAL A 307 -10.73 5.56 8.64
N THR A 308 -10.03 4.50 9.02
CA THR A 308 -10.02 3.24 8.28
C THR A 308 -11.41 2.63 8.17
N VAL A 309 -12.15 2.53 9.28
CA VAL A 309 -13.52 1.99 9.29
C VAL A 309 -14.45 2.88 8.47
N THR A 310 -14.33 4.22 8.59
CA THR A 310 -15.13 5.17 7.80
C THR A 310 -14.87 4.99 6.31
N ASP A 311 -13.59 4.93 5.90
CA ASP A 311 -13.21 4.75 4.50
C ASP A 311 -13.79 3.44 3.93
N LEU A 312 -13.65 2.31 4.63
CA LEU A 312 -14.19 1.03 4.17
C LEU A 312 -15.73 1.03 4.13
N LYS A 313 -16.41 1.75 5.02
CA LYS A 313 -17.85 1.96 4.93
C LYS A 313 -18.25 2.80 3.71
N LEU A 314 -17.44 3.76 3.30
CA LEU A 314 -17.63 4.51 2.06
C LEU A 314 -17.36 3.64 0.82
N TYR A 315 -16.41 2.70 0.86
CA TYR A 315 -16.25 1.66 -0.18
C TYR A 315 -17.52 0.81 -0.31
N GLU A 316 -18.10 0.36 0.81
CA GLU A 316 -19.39 -0.34 0.80
C GLU A 316 -20.51 0.53 0.20
N TRP A 317 -20.58 1.79 0.59
CA TRP A 317 -21.57 2.76 0.07
C TRP A 317 -21.44 3.00 -1.44
N LEU A 318 -20.20 2.99 -1.97
CA LEU A 318 -19.92 3.06 -3.41
C LEU A 318 -20.29 1.78 -4.17
N ASN A 319 -20.62 0.67 -3.51
CA ASN A 319 -20.69 -0.69 -4.09
C ASN A 319 -19.33 -1.17 -4.63
N ALA A 320 -18.24 -0.68 -4.10
CA ALA A 320 -16.91 -1.12 -4.43
C ALA A 320 -16.61 -2.51 -3.85
N ASN A 321 -15.78 -3.27 -4.58
CA ASN A 321 -15.36 -4.63 -4.19
C ASN A 321 -13.84 -4.80 -4.08
N CYS A 322 -13.07 -3.78 -4.46
CA CYS A 322 -11.61 -3.83 -4.41
C CYS A 322 -11.00 -2.53 -3.88
N LEU A 323 -9.78 -2.64 -3.37
CA LEU A 323 -8.93 -1.55 -2.90
C LEU A 323 -7.51 -1.78 -3.43
N ARG A 324 -6.94 -0.81 -4.15
CA ARG A 324 -5.52 -0.78 -4.45
C ARG A 324 -4.79 0.04 -3.39
N MET A 325 -3.80 -0.58 -2.75
CA MET A 325 -2.93 0.03 -1.73
C MET A 325 -1.92 0.97 -2.40
N SER A 326 -2.39 2.11 -2.91
CA SER A 326 -1.52 3.07 -3.61
C SER A 326 -0.76 3.93 -2.61
N HIS A 327 0.54 4.02 -2.70
CA HIS A 327 1.50 3.27 -3.53
C HIS A 327 2.51 2.60 -2.59
N TYR A 328 2.04 1.86 -1.60
CA TYR A 328 2.83 1.23 -0.53
C TYR A 328 1.96 0.25 0.27
N PRO A 329 2.54 -0.75 0.95
CA PRO A 329 1.77 -1.60 1.85
C PRO A 329 1.15 -0.80 2.99
N TYR A 330 -0.15 -1.02 3.27
CA TYR A 330 -0.89 -0.32 4.33
C TYR A 330 -0.69 -0.98 5.70
N ALA A 331 -1.33 -0.43 6.73
CA ALA A 331 -1.37 -1.02 8.06
C ALA A 331 -2.06 -2.40 8.01
N GLU A 332 -1.55 -3.37 8.79
CA GLU A 332 -2.05 -4.77 8.77
C GLU A 332 -3.53 -4.87 9.14
N GLU A 333 -4.02 -3.95 9.98
CA GLU A 333 -5.44 -3.85 10.37
C GLU A 333 -6.37 -3.56 9.17
N VAL A 334 -5.86 -2.90 8.13
CA VAL A 334 -6.65 -2.65 6.91
C VAL A 334 -6.90 -3.94 6.15
N TYR A 335 -5.91 -4.83 6.07
CA TYR A 335 -6.06 -6.15 5.43
C TYR A 335 -7.01 -7.04 6.23
N ASP A 336 -6.89 -7.06 7.56
CA ASP A 336 -7.82 -7.78 8.44
C ASP A 336 -9.28 -7.34 8.22
N LEU A 337 -9.52 -6.04 8.05
CA LEU A 337 -10.85 -5.52 7.75
C LEU A 337 -11.31 -5.89 6.33
N CYS A 338 -10.41 -5.84 5.34
CA CYS A 338 -10.71 -6.27 3.97
C CYS A 338 -11.05 -7.76 3.91
N ASP A 339 -10.32 -8.62 4.64
CA ASP A 339 -10.64 -10.04 4.79
C ASP A 339 -12.06 -10.28 5.31
N ARG A 340 -12.46 -9.51 6.32
CA ARG A 340 -13.78 -9.60 6.97
C ARG A 340 -14.90 -9.03 6.12
N LEU A 341 -14.62 -8.04 5.29
CA LEU A 341 -15.61 -7.34 4.46
C LEU A 341 -15.70 -7.90 3.03
N GLY A 342 -14.80 -8.80 2.63
CA GLY A 342 -14.74 -9.34 1.28
C GLY A 342 -14.30 -8.31 0.24
N ILE A 343 -13.53 -7.31 0.64
CA ILE A 343 -12.92 -6.34 -0.28
C ILE A 343 -11.58 -6.90 -0.74
N VAL A 344 -11.42 -7.17 -2.04
CA VAL A 344 -10.14 -7.66 -2.55
C VAL A 344 -9.09 -6.56 -2.54
N VAL A 345 -7.85 -6.95 -2.33
CA VAL A 345 -6.70 -6.05 -2.20
C VAL A 345 -5.70 -6.33 -3.30
N ILE A 346 -5.22 -5.24 -3.90
CA ILE A 346 -4.01 -5.22 -4.70
C ILE A 346 -2.94 -4.58 -3.82
N ASP A 347 -1.97 -5.41 -3.39
CA ASP A 347 -0.89 -4.97 -2.52
C ASP A 347 0.31 -4.53 -3.34
N GLU A 348 0.86 -3.34 -3.02
CA GLU A 348 1.83 -2.67 -3.88
C GLU A 348 3.09 -2.29 -3.11
N THR A 349 4.27 -2.55 -3.70
CA THR A 349 5.55 -2.08 -3.14
C THR A 349 5.66 -0.57 -3.27
N PRO A 350 6.43 0.11 -2.40
CA PRO A 350 6.61 1.57 -2.46
C PRO A 350 7.55 2.02 -3.60
N ALA A 351 7.65 1.24 -4.67
CA ALA A 351 8.50 1.53 -5.83
C ALA A 351 7.79 2.51 -6.77
N VAL A 352 7.79 3.78 -6.40
CA VAL A 352 7.23 4.90 -7.17
C VAL A 352 8.34 5.85 -7.59
N GLY A 353 8.23 6.41 -8.80
CA GLY A 353 9.15 7.43 -9.30
C GLY A 353 10.50 6.88 -9.81
N ILE A 354 10.56 5.60 -10.22
CA ILE A 354 11.76 5.04 -10.86
C ILE A 354 11.85 5.55 -12.30
N GLY A 355 12.35 6.78 -12.45
CA GLY A 355 12.48 7.47 -13.72
C GLY A 355 13.37 8.72 -13.56
N ALA A 356 14.12 9.04 -14.61
CA ALA A 356 15.00 10.21 -14.65
C ALA A 356 15.02 10.88 -16.05
N GLY A 357 14.02 10.58 -16.89
CA GLY A 357 13.90 11.03 -18.27
C GLY A 357 14.96 10.43 -19.20
N PRO A 358 15.01 10.87 -20.46
CA PRO A 358 15.79 10.22 -21.51
C PRO A 358 17.30 10.31 -21.36
N ALA A 359 17.80 11.18 -20.49
CA ALA A 359 19.25 11.41 -20.31
C ALA A 359 19.92 10.45 -19.32
N CYS A 360 19.16 9.73 -18.50
CA CYS A 360 19.69 8.90 -17.42
C CYS A 360 18.90 7.60 -17.26
N ASP A 361 19.56 6.45 -17.44
CA ASP A 361 18.98 5.14 -17.22
C ASP A 361 18.87 4.85 -15.71
N PRO A 362 17.68 4.94 -15.10
CA PRO A 362 17.49 4.80 -13.67
C PRO A 362 17.78 3.37 -13.19
N TYR A 363 17.58 2.38 -14.05
CA TYR A 363 17.77 0.96 -13.71
C TYR A 363 19.25 0.56 -13.57
N LYS A 364 20.16 1.34 -14.17
CA LYS A 364 21.60 1.18 -14.04
C LYS A 364 22.22 2.11 -13.01
N THR A 365 21.62 3.29 -12.81
CA THR A 365 22.22 4.36 -11.99
C THR A 365 21.67 4.40 -10.57
N PHE A 366 20.39 4.07 -10.34
CA PHE A 366 19.81 4.05 -9.01
C PHE A 366 20.15 2.75 -8.27
N PRO A 367 20.69 2.80 -7.03
CA PRO A 367 21.07 1.61 -6.28
C PRO A 367 19.88 0.94 -5.59
N LEU A 368 18.84 0.59 -6.36
CA LEU A 368 17.54 0.18 -5.83
C LEU A 368 17.27 -1.33 -5.87
N LYS A 369 17.83 -2.06 -6.85
CA LYS A 369 17.40 -3.44 -7.15
C LYS A 369 17.43 -4.38 -5.94
N ALA A 370 18.52 -4.38 -5.18
CA ALA A 370 18.63 -5.24 -3.99
C ALA A 370 17.66 -4.82 -2.88
N TYR A 371 17.50 -3.53 -2.68
CA TYR A 371 16.57 -2.99 -1.70
C TYR A 371 15.11 -3.26 -2.08
N HIS A 372 14.73 -3.05 -3.33
CA HIS A 372 13.39 -3.36 -3.84
C HIS A 372 13.06 -4.86 -3.69
N SER A 373 14.02 -5.74 -4.02
CA SER A 373 13.87 -7.18 -3.79
C SER A 373 13.64 -7.52 -2.32
N ALA A 374 14.34 -6.86 -1.39
CA ALA A 374 14.14 -7.06 0.04
C ALA A 374 12.76 -6.55 0.51
N VAL A 375 12.32 -5.40 0.02
CA VAL A 375 10.99 -4.83 0.32
C VAL A 375 9.88 -5.75 -0.21
N LEU A 376 9.97 -6.22 -1.45
CA LEU A 376 9.00 -7.16 -2.03
C LEU A 376 8.90 -8.46 -1.20
N ARG A 377 10.06 -9.00 -0.79
CA ARG A 377 10.08 -10.17 0.09
C ARG A 377 9.34 -9.92 1.39
N ALA A 378 9.66 -8.83 2.08
CA ALA A 378 9.07 -8.50 3.36
C ALA A 378 7.56 -8.23 3.27
N MET A 379 7.10 -7.61 2.17
CA MET A 379 5.68 -7.40 1.87
C MET A 379 4.95 -8.75 1.73
N ILE A 380 5.47 -9.65 0.88
CA ILE A 380 4.86 -10.97 0.68
C ILE A 380 4.88 -11.79 1.99
N GLU A 381 5.98 -11.79 2.73
CA GLU A 381 6.09 -12.49 4.02
C GLU A 381 5.07 -11.97 5.04
N ARG A 382 4.81 -10.67 5.06
CA ARG A 382 3.81 -10.06 5.95
C ARG A 382 2.39 -10.45 5.56
N ASP A 383 2.05 -10.33 4.25
CA ASP A 383 0.67 -10.33 3.79
C ASP A 383 0.24 -11.65 3.10
N LYS A 384 1.13 -12.65 3.06
CA LYS A 384 0.90 -13.95 2.39
C LYS A 384 -0.37 -14.69 2.81
N ASN A 385 -0.82 -14.53 4.05
CA ASN A 385 -1.93 -15.28 4.63
C ASN A 385 -3.32 -14.61 4.42
N HIS A 386 -3.36 -13.34 3.97
CA HIS A 386 -4.60 -12.61 3.78
C HIS A 386 -5.37 -13.12 2.53
N PRO A 387 -6.60 -13.65 2.68
CA PRO A 387 -7.39 -14.05 1.53
C PRO A 387 -7.84 -12.87 0.66
N CYS A 388 -7.93 -11.66 1.20
CA CYS A 388 -8.27 -10.47 0.43
C CYS A 388 -7.18 -10.07 -0.58
N VAL A 389 -5.90 -10.36 -0.33
CA VAL A 389 -4.82 -10.08 -1.28
C VAL A 389 -4.91 -11.05 -2.46
N VAL A 390 -5.21 -10.53 -3.65
CA VAL A 390 -5.42 -11.33 -4.87
C VAL A 390 -4.44 -11.02 -5.98
N LEU A 391 -3.70 -9.92 -5.87
CA LEU A 391 -2.77 -9.44 -6.89
C LEU A 391 -1.60 -8.69 -6.21
N TRP A 392 -0.37 -9.04 -6.56
CA TRP A 392 0.82 -8.31 -6.15
C TRP A 392 1.19 -7.28 -7.19
N SER A 393 1.40 -6.04 -6.80
CA SER A 393 1.92 -4.97 -7.65
C SER A 393 3.36 -4.65 -7.30
N LEU A 394 4.23 -4.75 -8.29
CA LEU A 394 5.68 -4.53 -8.10
C LEU A 394 6.03 -3.05 -7.96
N GLY A 395 5.19 -2.14 -8.43
CA GLY A 395 5.43 -0.71 -8.36
C GLY A 395 4.52 0.11 -9.26
N ASN A 396 4.66 1.43 -9.16
CA ASN A 396 3.84 2.41 -9.86
C ASN A 396 4.68 3.33 -10.74
N GLU A 397 4.24 3.48 -11.98
CA GLU A 397 4.72 4.47 -12.95
C GLU A 397 6.24 4.54 -13.14
N PRO A 398 6.93 3.40 -13.29
CA PRO A 398 8.33 3.44 -13.67
C PRO A 398 8.50 3.85 -15.13
N ASP A 399 9.67 4.37 -15.47
CA ASP A 399 10.03 4.71 -16.84
C ASP A 399 10.31 3.44 -17.66
N THR A 400 9.31 2.96 -18.37
CA THR A 400 9.40 1.78 -19.24
C THR A 400 9.59 2.12 -20.72
N GLU A 401 9.61 3.43 -21.05
CA GLU A 401 9.67 3.93 -22.42
C GLU A 401 11.09 4.26 -22.89
N HIS A 402 11.85 5.04 -22.08
CA HIS A 402 13.15 5.52 -22.49
C HIS A 402 14.23 4.42 -22.50
N PHE A 403 14.13 3.46 -21.57
CA PHE A 403 15.09 2.36 -21.42
C PHE A 403 14.37 1.01 -21.30
N PRO A 404 13.61 0.58 -22.31
CA PRO A 404 12.69 -0.55 -22.18
C PRO A 404 13.39 -1.88 -21.86
N GLU A 405 14.60 -2.11 -22.36
CA GLU A 405 15.36 -3.34 -22.08
C GLU A 405 15.92 -3.34 -20.66
N SER A 406 16.47 -2.21 -20.21
CA SER A 406 16.94 -2.05 -18.82
C SER A 406 15.76 -2.17 -17.83
N ALA A 407 14.59 -1.63 -18.18
CA ALA A 407 13.38 -1.80 -17.40
C ALA A 407 13.00 -3.28 -17.30
N ARG A 408 12.87 -3.99 -18.42
CA ARG A 408 12.57 -5.42 -18.42
C ARG A 408 13.55 -6.23 -17.57
N ASP A 409 14.87 -5.96 -17.70
CA ASP A 409 15.92 -6.67 -16.98
C ASP A 409 15.95 -6.35 -15.47
N TYR A 410 15.36 -5.23 -15.08
CA TYR A 410 15.13 -4.86 -13.68
C TYR A 410 13.87 -5.53 -13.10
N TRP A 411 12.73 -5.46 -13.80
CA TRP A 411 11.42 -5.89 -13.29
C TRP A 411 11.20 -7.39 -13.39
N ARG A 412 11.73 -8.06 -14.41
CA ARG A 412 11.56 -9.50 -14.60
C ARG A 412 12.02 -10.35 -13.41
N PRO A 413 13.21 -10.14 -12.81
CA PRO A 413 13.62 -10.91 -11.62
C PRO A 413 12.70 -10.67 -10.41
N LEU A 414 12.11 -9.47 -10.27
CA LEU A 414 11.15 -9.18 -9.20
C LEU A 414 9.82 -9.91 -9.44
N TYR A 415 9.37 -9.98 -10.69
CA TYR A 415 8.20 -10.77 -11.07
C TYR A 415 8.41 -12.26 -10.76
N GLU A 416 9.53 -12.84 -11.16
CA GLU A 416 9.90 -14.23 -10.87
C GLU A 416 10.03 -14.47 -9.35
N GLN A 417 10.57 -13.50 -8.61
CA GLN A 417 10.68 -13.55 -7.16
C GLN A 417 9.29 -13.57 -6.50
N ALA A 418 8.36 -12.74 -6.91
CA ALA A 418 7.02 -12.70 -6.35
C ALA A 418 6.32 -14.06 -6.48
N HIS A 419 6.37 -14.68 -7.67
CA HIS A 419 5.82 -16.01 -7.89
C HIS A 419 6.50 -17.11 -7.07
N THR A 420 7.82 -17.03 -6.91
CA THR A 420 8.58 -18.04 -6.15
C THR A 420 8.32 -17.94 -4.64
N GLN A 421 8.10 -16.75 -4.13
CA GLN A 421 7.96 -16.48 -2.70
C GLN A 421 6.52 -16.56 -2.19
N ASP A 422 5.55 -16.30 -3.05
CA ASP A 422 4.15 -16.39 -2.66
C ASP A 422 3.68 -17.85 -2.57
N PRO A 423 3.31 -18.35 -1.38
CA PRO A 423 2.89 -19.75 -1.20
C PRO A 423 1.61 -20.12 -1.95
N GLN A 424 0.87 -19.12 -2.43
CA GLN A 424 -0.38 -19.28 -3.18
C GLN A 424 -0.20 -19.00 -4.67
N ASN A 425 0.98 -18.57 -5.11
CA ASN A 425 1.30 -18.26 -6.51
C ASN A 425 0.29 -17.29 -7.16
N ARG A 426 -0.07 -16.23 -6.43
CA ARG A 426 -1.02 -15.20 -6.92
C ARG A 426 -0.46 -14.46 -8.13
N PRO A 427 -1.33 -13.92 -9.00
CA PRO A 427 -0.90 -13.08 -10.12
C PRO A 427 -0.08 -11.86 -9.69
N VAL A 428 0.76 -11.40 -10.60
CA VAL A 428 1.69 -10.28 -10.41
C VAL A 428 1.48 -9.24 -11.48
N THR A 429 1.49 -7.98 -11.11
CA THR A 429 1.41 -6.83 -12.02
C THR A 429 2.46 -5.78 -11.71
N MET A 430 2.57 -4.81 -12.57
CA MET A 430 3.22 -3.52 -12.40
C MET A 430 2.36 -2.48 -13.09
N VAL A 431 2.21 -1.31 -12.47
CA VAL A 431 1.35 -0.26 -12.99
C VAL A 431 2.15 0.67 -13.91
N CYS A 432 1.80 0.70 -15.17
CA CYS A 432 2.45 1.49 -16.21
C CYS A 432 1.88 2.91 -16.26
N CYS A 433 2.74 3.92 -16.37
CA CYS A 433 2.32 5.30 -16.58
C CYS A 433 1.88 5.59 -18.03
N GLN A 434 1.51 6.84 -18.29
CA GLN A 434 1.10 7.31 -19.62
C GLN A 434 2.34 7.54 -20.52
N ASN A 435 2.99 6.44 -20.89
CA ASN A 435 4.13 6.37 -21.80
C ASN A 435 3.69 6.02 -23.23
N ASP A 436 4.63 6.04 -24.15
CA ASP A 436 4.47 5.38 -25.45
C ASP A 436 4.34 3.85 -25.24
N TYR A 437 3.10 3.38 -25.17
CA TYR A 437 2.78 1.98 -24.91
C TYR A 437 3.33 1.02 -25.97
N THR A 438 3.67 1.51 -27.16
CA THR A 438 4.26 0.68 -28.22
C THR A 438 5.70 0.28 -27.90
N LYS A 439 6.40 1.06 -27.07
CA LYS A 439 7.77 0.82 -26.59
C LYS A 439 7.82 0.02 -25.28
N ASP A 440 6.75 0.04 -24.51
CA ASP A 440 6.69 -0.68 -23.23
C ASP A 440 6.66 -2.20 -23.45
N ILE A 441 7.81 -2.83 -23.29
CA ILE A 441 7.95 -4.29 -23.36
C ILE A 441 7.84 -4.97 -22.00
N THR A 442 7.87 -4.21 -20.91
CA THR A 442 7.86 -4.73 -19.54
C THR A 442 6.45 -5.06 -19.05
N THR A 443 5.51 -4.15 -19.19
CA THR A 443 4.12 -4.33 -18.76
C THR A 443 3.45 -5.53 -19.42
N ARG A 444 3.80 -5.82 -20.68
CA ARG A 444 3.32 -7.01 -21.42
C ARG A 444 3.74 -8.34 -20.78
N THR A 445 4.78 -8.37 -19.96
CA THR A 445 5.27 -9.60 -19.31
C THR A 445 4.54 -9.93 -18.02
N MET A 446 3.80 -9.00 -17.44
CA MET A 446 3.02 -9.21 -16.21
C MET A 446 1.80 -10.10 -16.46
N ASP A 447 1.23 -10.71 -15.42
CA ASP A 447 0.03 -11.55 -15.55
C ASP A 447 -1.22 -10.73 -15.87
N VAL A 448 -1.30 -9.53 -15.31
CA VAL A 448 -2.38 -8.55 -15.53
C VAL A 448 -1.76 -7.26 -16.05
N VAL A 449 -2.32 -6.69 -17.10
CA VAL A 449 -1.92 -5.38 -17.62
C VAL A 449 -2.63 -4.30 -16.79
N CYS A 450 -1.86 -3.47 -16.07
CA CYS A 450 -2.39 -2.32 -15.33
C CYS A 450 -1.84 -1.03 -15.92
N ILE A 451 -2.74 -0.11 -16.31
CA ILE A 451 -2.37 1.14 -16.98
C ILE A 451 -3.00 2.36 -16.30
N ASN A 452 -2.20 3.41 -16.09
CA ASN A 452 -2.67 4.72 -15.64
C ASN A 452 -2.83 5.63 -16.85
N ARG A 453 -4.06 6.12 -17.09
CA ARG A 453 -4.36 6.92 -18.29
C ARG A 453 -5.25 8.11 -17.96
N TYR A 454 -4.80 9.28 -18.40
CA TYR A 454 -5.46 10.56 -18.10
C TYR A 454 -5.81 11.33 -19.38
N TYR A 455 -6.24 10.61 -20.44
CA TYR A 455 -6.77 11.23 -21.65
C TYR A 455 -7.97 12.12 -21.33
N GLY A 456 -7.98 13.36 -21.81
CA GLY A 456 -8.98 14.35 -21.46
C GLY A 456 -8.65 15.21 -20.23
N TRP A 457 -7.62 14.81 -19.46
CA TRP A 457 -7.11 15.60 -18.33
C TRP A 457 -5.70 16.16 -18.60
N TYR A 458 -4.64 15.34 -18.57
CA TYR A 458 -3.28 15.80 -18.84
C TYR A 458 -3.02 15.90 -20.36
N ASN A 459 -3.53 14.97 -21.13
CA ASN A 459 -3.43 14.95 -22.58
C ASN A 459 -4.81 15.18 -23.17
N LEU A 460 -4.91 15.98 -24.25
CA LEU A 460 -6.21 16.37 -24.83
C LEU A 460 -7.13 17.03 -23.81
N SER A 461 -6.58 17.93 -22.99
CA SER A 461 -7.22 18.55 -21.83
C SER A 461 -8.56 19.20 -22.21
N GLY A 462 -9.67 18.75 -21.61
CA GLY A 462 -11.02 19.24 -21.85
C GLY A 462 -11.69 18.72 -23.14
N ASP A 463 -10.93 18.07 -24.04
CA ASP A 463 -11.46 17.50 -25.30
C ASP A 463 -11.79 16.02 -25.11
N LEU A 464 -12.97 15.74 -24.58
CA LEU A 464 -13.37 14.38 -24.20
C LEU A 464 -13.65 13.48 -25.43
N ASP A 465 -14.07 14.05 -26.57
CA ASP A 465 -14.31 13.29 -27.80
C ASP A 465 -13.02 12.73 -28.38
N ASN A 466 -11.99 13.58 -28.52
CA ASN A 466 -10.68 13.14 -28.99
C ASN A 466 -9.96 12.27 -27.94
N ALA A 467 -10.19 12.51 -26.66
CA ALA A 467 -9.71 11.66 -25.56
C ALA A 467 -10.28 10.23 -25.67
N ALA A 468 -11.58 10.08 -25.88
CA ALA A 468 -12.22 8.79 -26.09
C ALA A 468 -11.67 8.07 -27.34
N TYR A 469 -11.52 8.82 -28.45
CA TYR A 469 -10.95 8.26 -29.68
C TYR A 469 -9.52 7.73 -29.46
N ALA A 470 -8.64 8.54 -28.87
CA ALA A 470 -7.26 8.17 -28.60
C ALA A 470 -7.17 6.96 -27.64
N PHE A 471 -7.98 6.96 -26.57
CA PHE A 471 -8.00 5.87 -25.61
C PHE A 471 -8.50 4.55 -26.23
N LYS A 472 -9.54 4.60 -27.08
CA LYS A 472 -10.00 3.40 -27.82
C LYS A 472 -8.90 2.82 -28.72
N LYS A 473 -8.06 3.66 -29.35
CA LYS A 473 -6.90 3.21 -30.15
C LYS A 473 -5.84 2.52 -29.31
N GLU A 474 -5.59 3.01 -28.09
CA GLU A 474 -4.69 2.32 -27.18
C GLU A 474 -5.30 0.98 -26.70
N LEU A 475 -6.60 0.94 -26.40
CA LEU A 475 -7.27 -0.31 -26.05
C LEU A 475 -7.23 -1.33 -27.18
N ASP A 476 -7.33 -0.92 -28.46
CA ASP A 476 -7.14 -1.80 -29.63
C ASP A 476 -5.75 -2.48 -29.60
N PHE A 477 -4.72 -1.74 -29.19
CA PHE A 477 -3.36 -2.30 -29.05
C PHE A 477 -3.28 -3.31 -27.89
N TRP A 478 -3.76 -2.95 -26.69
CA TRP A 478 -3.68 -3.84 -25.52
C TRP A 478 -4.50 -5.12 -25.69
N GLU A 479 -5.61 -5.07 -26.42
CA GLU A 479 -6.42 -6.27 -26.74
C GLU A 479 -5.64 -7.34 -27.51
N THR A 480 -4.57 -6.95 -28.23
CA THR A 480 -3.68 -7.90 -28.92
C THR A 480 -2.78 -8.70 -27.97
N ILE A 481 -2.70 -8.31 -26.69
CA ILE A 481 -1.82 -8.91 -25.67
C ILE A 481 -2.62 -9.94 -24.87
N ASP A 482 -3.21 -10.89 -25.30
CA ASP A 482 -3.99 -11.96 -24.65
C ASP A 482 -3.89 -12.03 -23.10
N LYS A 483 -4.19 -10.92 -22.43
CA LYS A 483 -4.16 -10.73 -20.96
C LYS A 483 -5.30 -9.84 -20.49
N PRO A 484 -5.78 -10.02 -19.25
CA PRO A 484 -6.75 -9.10 -18.68
C PRO A 484 -6.12 -7.72 -18.43
N LEU A 485 -6.90 -6.67 -18.63
CA LEU A 485 -6.48 -5.29 -18.40
C LEU A 485 -7.31 -4.64 -17.29
N ILE A 486 -6.63 -3.89 -16.45
CA ILE A 486 -7.24 -2.98 -15.46
C ILE A 486 -6.80 -1.55 -15.81
N LEU A 487 -7.77 -0.64 -15.97
CA LEU A 487 -7.48 0.79 -15.94
C LEU A 487 -7.24 1.19 -14.49
N SER A 488 -5.96 1.27 -14.12
CA SER A 488 -5.51 1.34 -12.73
C SER A 488 -5.46 2.76 -12.16
N GLU A 489 -5.50 3.79 -13.01
CA GLU A 489 -5.75 5.16 -12.61
C GLU A 489 -6.32 5.97 -13.77
N TYR A 490 -7.36 6.74 -13.47
CA TYR A 490 -7.91 7.78 -14.35
C TYR A 490 -8.75 8.74 -13.49
N GLY A 491 -8.74 10.03 -13.83
CA GLY A 491 -9.44 11.03 -13.05
C GLY A 491 -9.12 12.47 -13.46
N ALA A 492 -9.94 13.38 -13.01
CA ALA A 492 -9.81 14.82 -13.24
C ALA A 492 -9.83 15.57 -11.90
N ASP A 493 -8.90 16.51 -11.70
CA ASP A 493 -8.94 17.38 -10.52
C ASP A 493 -10.23 18.22 -10.50
N THR A 494 -10.86 18.28 -9.34
CA THR A 494 -12.20 18.86 -9.16
C THR A 494 -12.29 19.57 -7.82
N VAL A 495 -12.59 20.84 -7.86
CA VAL A 495 -12.81 21.65 -6.66
C VAL A 495 -14.23 21.40 -6.16
N ALA A 496 -14.37 20.83 -4.96
CA ALA A 496 -15.67 20.53 -4.37
C ALA A 496 -16.54 21.82 -4.26
N GLY A 497 -17.79 21.73 -4.72
CA GLY A 497 -18.72 22.86 -4.79
C GLY A 497 -18.50 23.82 -5.96
N MET A 498 -17.55 23.54 -6.86
CA MET A 498 -17.39 24.31 -8.09
C MET A 498 -18.28 23.72 -9.18
N HIS A 499 -19.25 24.52 -9.64
CA HIS A 499 -20.26 24.15 -10.65
C HIS A 499 -20.23 25.10 -11.84
N GLY A 500 -20.64 24.62 -13.02
CA GLY A 500 -20.75 25.39 -14.24
C GLY A 500 -22.02 25.04 -15.05
N PHE A 501 -22.42 25.89 -15.97
CA PHE A 501 -23.50 25.58 -16.91
C PHE A 501 -23.12 24.52 -17.94
N ALA A 502 -21.82 24.40 -18.19
CA ALA A 502 -21.22 23.36 -19.03
C ALA A 502 -20.15 22.60 -18.21
N PRO A 503 -19.82 21.38 -18.59
CA PRO A 503 -18.73 20.63 -17.93
C PRO A 503 -17.37 21.24 -18.31
N GLU A 504 -16.95 22.24 -17.54
CA GLU A 504 -15.64 22.89 -17.65
C GLU A 504 -14.66 22.25 -16.68
N MET A 505 -13.37 22.17 -17.05
CA MET A 505 -12.32 21.58 -16.20
C MET A 505 -12.37 22.15 -14.78
N PHE A 506 -12.11 21.33 -13.79
CA PHE A 506 -12.20 21.55 -12.35
C PHE A 506 -13.63 21.62 -11.76
N THR A 507 -14.70 21.66 -12.57
CA THR A 507 -16.07 21.54 -12.06
C THR A 507 -16.45 20.11 -11.73
N GLU A 508 -17.43 19.91 -10.86
CA GLU A 508 -17.94 18.58 -10.52
C GLU A 508 -18.65 17.92 -11.72
N GLU A 509 -19.29 18.71 -12.57
CA GLU A 509 -19.89 18.24 -13.82
C GLU A 509 -18.84 17.69 -14.79
N PHE A 510 -17.69 18.36 -14.93
CA PHE A 510 -16.60 17.87 -15.78
C PHE A 510 -16.05 16.55 -15.28
N GLN A 511 -15.86 16.40 -13.96
CA GLN A 511 -15.37 15.15 -13.38
C GLN A 511 -16.30 13.98 -13.72
N VAL A 512 -17.62 14.19 -13.62
CA VAL A 512 -18.61 13.15 -13.96
C VAL A 512 -18.60 12.84 -15.44
N GLU A 513 -18.54 13.85 -16.31
CA GLU A 513 -18.53 13.64 -17.78
C GLU A 513 -17.26 12.96 -18.25
N TYR A 514 -16.11 13.34 -17.67
CA TYR A 514 -14.84 12.66 -17.87
C TYR A 514 -14.95 11.15 -17.55
N TYR A 515 -15.46 10.82 -16.36
CA TYR A 515 -15.63 9.41 -15.97
C TYR A 515 -16.63 8.69 -16.88
N ARG A 516 -17.75 9.33 -17.24
CA ARG A 516 -18.74 8.75 -18.15
C ARG A 516 -18.13 8.41 -19.51
N THR A 517 -17.34 9.31 -20.06
CA THR A 517 -16.65 9.14 -21.35
C THR A 517 -15.67 7.98 -21.32
N ILE A 518 -14.75 7.98 -20.34
CA ILE A 518 -13.73 6.93 -20.23
C ILE A 518 -14.37 5.56 -19.92
N ASN A 519 -15.34 5.52 -19.01
CA ASN A 519 -16.06 4.28 -18.68
C ASN A 519 -16.83 3.72 -19.89
N GLY A 520 -17.36 4.58 -20.77
CA GLY A 520 -17.95 4.15 -22.02
C GLY A 520 -16.97 3.40 -22.92
N CYS A 521 -15.69 3.84 -22.98
CA CYS A 521 -14.65 3.13 -23.71
C CYS A 521 -14.34 1.76 -23.12
N LEU A 522 -14.31 1.66 -21.78
CA LEU A 522 -14.06 0.39 -21.08
C LEU A 522 -15.22 -0.60 -21.29
N ASP A 523 -16.45 -0.11 -21.30
CA ASP A 523 -17.65 -0.95 -21.42
C ASP A 523 -17.75 -1.68 -22.78
N GLU A 524 -17.07 -1.17 -23.81
CA GLU A 524 -16.97 -1.81 -25.12
C GLU A 524 -15.95 -2.98 -25.17
N ARG A 525 -15.17 -3.22 -24.10
CA ARG A 525 -14.00 -4.12 -24.12
C ARG A 525 -14.10 -5.28 -23.12
N ARG A 526 -14.19 -6.51 -23.62
CA ARG A 526 -14.33 -7.70 -22.74
C ARG A 526 -13.06 -8.10 -22.00
N PHE A 527 -11.89 -7.72 -22.49
CA PHE A 527 -10.62 -8.00 -21.85
C PHE A 527 -10.31 -7.03 -20.67
N VAL A 528 -11.08 -5.94 -20.55
CA VAL A 528 -11.00 -5.04 -19.40
C VAL A 528 -11.75 -5.66 -18.23
N VAL A 529 -11.01 -5.97 -17.17
CA VAL A 529 -11.52 -6.62 -15.96
C VAL A 529 -11.57 -5.71 -14.73
N GLY A 530 -11.25 -4.42 -14.88
CA GLY A 530 -11.32 -3.50 -13.76
C GLY A 530 -11.18 -2.02 -14.14
N GLU A 531 -11.73 -1.21 -13.25
CA GLU A 531 -11.74 0.25 -13.36
C GLU A 531 -11.47 0.86 -11.97
N TRP A 532 -10.33 1.59 -11.82
CA TRP A 532 -9.93 2.19 -10.56
C TRP A 532 -9.79 3.70 -10.69
N PRO A 533 -10.85 4.46 -10.37
CA PRO A 533 -10.75 5.93 -10.35
C PRO A 533 -9.63 6.41 -9.43
N TRP A 534 -8.86 7.35 -9.92
CA TRP A 534 -7.94 8.12 -9.12
C TRP A 534 -8.61 9.41 -8.68
N ASN A 535 -8.92 9.60 -7.43
CA ASN A 535 -8.62 8.84 -6.24
C ASN A 535 -9.88 8.68 -5.36
N PHE A 536 -9.83 7.87 -4.32
CA PHE A 536 -10.92 7.75 -3.33
C PHE A 536 -11.26 9.09 -2.69
N ALA A 537 -10.27 9.78 -2.13
CA ALA A 537 -10.42 11.08 -1.51
C ALA A 537 -9.29 12.01 -1.93
N ASP A 538 -9.54 13.31 -1.92
CA ASP A 538 -8.50 14.32 -2.07
C ASP A 538 -7.39 14.08 -1.04
N PHE A 539 -6.13 14.31 -1.42
CA PHE A 539 -4.98 14.06 -0.55
C PHE A 539 -3.90 15.11 -0.70
N SER A 540 -3.07 15.26 0.32
CA SER A 540 -2.00 16.25 0.37
C SER A 540 -0.85 15.90 -0.58
N THR A 541 -0.32 16.94 -1.25
CA THR A 541 0.81 16.84 -2.19
C THR A 541 1.86 17.91 -1.91
N GLN A 542 2.93 17.89 -2.69
CA GLN A 542 3.81 19.05 -2.82
C GLN A 542 3.08 20.20 -3.52
N GLN A 543 3.59 21.43 -3.35
CA GLN A 543 3.06 22.60 -4.05
C GLN A 543 3.34 22.51 -5.55
N GLY A 544 2.35 22.87 -6.34
CA GLY A 544 2.47 22.94 -7.79
C GLY A 544 1.25 23.64 -8.40
N PRO A 545 1.37 24.18 -9.62
CA PRO A 545 0.30 24.94 -10.25
C PRO A 545 -0.97 24.12 -10.50
N MET A 546 -0.83 22.80 -10.66
CA MET A 546 -1.96 21.89 -10.85
C MET A 546 -2.51 21.33 -9.53
N ARG A 547 -1.92 21.68 -8.39
CA ARG A 547 -2.28 21.16 -7.06
C ARG A 547 -2.86 22.27 -6.20
N VAL A 548 -4.10 22.63 -6.48
CA VAL A 548 -4.83 23.71 -5.78
C VAL A 548 -4.83 23.45 -4.27
N GLY A 549 -4.16 24.34 -3.52
CA GLY A 549 -4.00 24.22 -2.07
C GLY A 549 -3.08 23.09 -1.63
N SER A 550 -2.05 22.74 -2.43
CA SER A 550 -1.15 21.60 -2.19
C SER A 550 -1.90 20.27 -2.01
N CYS A 551 -2.90 20.07 -2.85
CA CYS A 551 -3.80 18.92 -2.75
C CYS A 551 -4.08 18.37 -4.16
N ASN A 552 -3.98 17.05 -4.34
CA ASN A 552 -4.53 16.36 -5.49
C ASN A 552 -6.05 16.26 -5.29
N ARG A 553 -6.80 16.87 -6.19
CA ARG A 553 -8.26 17.03 -6.07
C ARG A 553 -9.06 16.07 -6.95
N LYS A 554 -8.44 14.97 -7.36
CA LYS A 554 -9.12 13.94 -8.16
C LYS A 554 -10.01 13.01 -7.32
N GLY A 555 -10.06 13.19 -6.00
CA GLY A 555 -10.90 12.39 -5.11
C GLY A 555 -12.36 12.35 -5.53
N LEU A 556 -13.00 11.19 -5.36
CA LEU A 556 -14.46 11.05 -5.38
C LEU A 556 -15.07 11.73 -4.14
N PHE A 557 -14.31 11.77 -3.06
CA PHE A 557 -14.63 12.48 -1.83
C PHE A 557 -13.60 13.60 -1.60
N THR A 558 -13.99 14.60 -0.81
CA THR A 558 -13.00 15.55 -0.27
C THR A 558 -12.07 14.84 0.73
N ARG A 559 -10.99 15.52 1.14
CA ARG A 559 -10.09 14.99 2.18
C ARG A 559 -10.82 14.69 3.49
N GLU A 560 -11.90 15.41 3.78
CA GLU A 560 -12.78 15.24 4.94
C GLU A 560 -13.88 14.19 4.73
N ARG A 561 -13.87 13.48 3.58
CA ARG A 561 -14.82 12.41 3.19
C ARG A 561 -16.22 12.91 2.83
N THR A 562 -16.37 14.18 2.44
CA THR A 562 -17.63 14.68 1.84
C THR A 562 -17.70 14.22 0.37
N PRO A 563 -18.81 13.60 -0.09
CA PRO A 563 -18.92 13.11 -1.46
C PRO A 563 -19.03 14.28 -2.46
N LYS A 564 -18.31 14.17 -3.58
CA LYS A 564 -18.52 14.97 -4.78
C LYS A 564 -19.53 14.28 -5.71
N LEU A 565 -20.00 14.94 -6.77
CA LEU A 565 -20.94 14.34 -7.73
C LEU A 565 -20.43 13.01 -8.31
N ALA A 566 -19.12 12.88 -8.54
CA ALA A 566 -18.52 11.66 -9.05
C ALA A 566 -18.68 10.45 -8.10
N ALA A 567 -18.74 10.65 -6.78
CA ALA A 567 -19.02 9.57 -5.84
C ALA A 567 -20.42 8.98 -6.05
N HIS A 568 -21.42 9.81 -6.27
CA HIS A 568 -22.79 9.38 -6.59
C HIS A 568 -22.85 8.66 -7.94
N TYR A 569 -22.13 9.19 -8.95
CA TYR A 569 -22.02 8.54 -10.26
C TYR A 569 -21.47 7.11 -10.15
N PHE A 570 -20.38 6.89 -9.42
CA PHE A 570 -19.78 5.55 -9.24
C PHE A 570 -20.65 4.62 -8.40
N ARG A 571 -21.28 5.14 -7.34
CA ARG A 571 -22.27 4.38 -6.58
C ARG A 571 -23.36 3.79 -7.46
N ASP A 572 -23.94 4.61 -8.34
CA ASP A 572 -24.98 4.19 -9.26
C ASP A 572 -24.46 3.24 -10.34
N ARG A 573 -23.27 3.52 -10.89
CA ARG A 573 -22.61 2.68 -11.88
C ARG A 573 -22.32 1.28 -11.34
N TRP A 574 -21.65 1.21 -10.19
CA TRP A 574 -21.24 -0.07 -9.62
C TRP A 574 -22.39 -0.85 -8.99
N GLY A 575 -23.43 -0.18 -8.56
CA GLY A 575 -24.65 -0.82 -8.08
C GLY A 575 -25.48 -1.51 -9.16
N LYS A 576 -25.34 -1.07 -10.43
CA LYS A 576 -26.04 -1.64 -11.61
C LYS A 576 -25.21 -2.69 -12.35
N LYS A 577 -23.90 -2.72 -12.13
CA LYS A 577 -22.97 -3.57 -12.89
C LYS A 577 -22.83 -4.92 -12.21
N GLU A 578 -23.52 -5.94 -12.74
CA GLU A 578 -23.37 -7.32 -12.26
C GLU A 578 -21.94 -7.83 -12.55
N PRO A 579 -21.36 -8.63 -11.63
CA PRO A 579 -20.00 -9.16 -11.81
C PRO A 579 -19.82 -10.04 -13.04
N ASN A 580 -20.91 -10.61 -13.56
CA ASN A 580 -20.91 -11.62 -14.60
C ASN A 580 -21.43 -11.14 -15.98
N ASP A 581 -21.71 -9.84 -16.15
CA ASP A 581 -22.26 -9.31 -17.40
C ASP A 581 -21.24 -9.21 -18.53
N ARG A 582 -20.03 -9.88 -18.41
CA ARG A 582 -18.98 -9.89 -19.44
C ARG A 582 -18.36 -11.26 -19.68
#